data_dd4f9c257ede211cf88f9b92ed98d70a
#
_entry.id   dd4f9c257ede211cf88f9b92ed98d70a
#
_cell.length_a   1.000
_cell.length_b   1.000
_cell.length_c   1.000
_cell.angle_alpha   90.00
_cell.angle_beta   90.00
_cell.angle_gamma   90.00
#
_symmetry.space_group_name_H-M   'P 1'
#
loop_
_entity.id
_entity.type
_entity.pdbx_description
1 polymer ?
#
loop_
_entity_poly.entity_id
_entity_poly.type
_entity_poly.pdbx_seq_one_letter_code
_entity_poly.pdbx_strand_id
1 'polypeptide(L)'
;LQWRYRWDARSQLTGLETPEGERWEYKYDPFGRRISKRCTNRDKPGMDFHWNGDQLTEEIPVGPDGKPEDENAIRWIYEPGSFTPLARYEKGQLHYAITDTVGRIQELMSEDGALVWRGKQQLWGREESRNKEDAPTCQLRFPGQYEDTESRLYYNRFRYYDCESGQYLCADPIGLAGGINLYSYAPNPLTWIDPLGLANRPNNGKYNIFFDHQIDPSNKYSSDSVQFKRANDALIERMNNDPSFRRDMLGRHPELDDWLKNGSKSSSPSGFTWHHHEDVNRLVLVDRLDHKSNHTLYHPTGKGGRDMWGGGEPGRQGRLDGSTGKACK
;
A
#
# COMPACT_ATOMS: atom_id res chain seq x y z
N LEU A 1 -21.33 0.64 28.34
CA LEU A 1 -21.41 0.69 26.85
C LEU A 1 -20.51 -0.38 26.28
N GLN A 2 -21.02 -1.24 25.41
CA GLN A 2 -20.28 -2.40 24.89
C GLN A 2 -20.54 -2.54 23.38
N TRP A 3 -19.47 -2.62 22.58
CA TRP A 3 -19.54 -3.10 21.21
C TRP A 3 -19.54 -4.62 21.17
N ARG A 4 -20.31 -5.22 20.25
CA ARG A 4 -20.30 -6.66 19.97
C ARG A 4 -20.01 -6.87 18.51
N TYR A 5 -18.87 -7.51 18.23
CA TYR A 5 -18.41 -7.81 16.88
C TYR A 5 -18.71 -9.26 16.52
N ARG A 6 -19.15 -9.51 15.29
CA ARG A 6 -19.29 -10.87 14.73
C ARG A 6 -18.30 -11.02 13.58
N TRP A 7 -17.49 -12.03 13.67
CA TRP A 7 -16.46 -12.37 12.69
C TRP A 7 -16.76 -13.70 12.04
N ASP A 8 -16.38 -13.85 10.74
CA ASP A 8 -16.39 -15.14 10.07
C ASP A 8 -15.06 -15.89 10.29
N ALA A 9 -14.96 -17.10 9.70
CA ALA A 9 -13.76 -17.94 9.81
C ALA A 9 -12.53 -17.38 9.07
N ARG A 10 -12.70 -16.32 8.27
CA ARG A 10 -11.62 -15.61 7.56
C ARG A 10 -11.22 -14.32 8.28
N SER A 11 -11.67 -14.12 9.52
CA SER A 11 -11.49 -12.89 10.28
C SER A 11 -12.08 -11.64 9.62
N GLN A 12 -13.13 -11.82 8.81
CA GLN A 12 -13.89 -10.71 8.24
C GLN A 12 -14.99 -10.30 9.21
N LEU A 13 -15.16 -9.01 9.45
CA LEU A 13 -16.23 -8.48 10.28
C LEU A 13 -17.55 -8.58 9.53
N THR A 14 -18.45 -9.47 9.94
CA THR A 14 -19.75 -9.68 9.29
C THR A 14 -20.88 -8.94 9.98
N GLY A 15 -20.68 -8.49 11.21
CA GLY A 15 -21.68 -7.71 11.92
C GLY A 15 -21.15 -6.99 13.15
N LEU A 16 -21.88 -5.96 13.53
CA LEU A 16 -21.58 -5.12 14.68
C LEU A 16 -22.89 -4.77 15.40
N GLU A 17 -22.88 -4.79 16.73
CA GLU A 17 -23.89 -4.13 17.55
C GLU A 17 -23.20 -3.03 18.35
N THR A 18 -23.66 -1.77 18.15
CA THR A 18 -23.08 -0.61 18.83
C THR A 18 -23.63 -0.46 20.24
N PRO A 19 -22.99 0.33 21.12
CA PRO A 19 -23.51 0.64 22.46
C PRO A 19 -24.89 1.26 22.47
N GLU A 20 -25.28 1.93 21.39
CA GLU A 20 -26.59 2.55 21.19
C GLU A 20 -27.64 1.56 20.64
N GLY A 21 -27.24 0.29 20.45
CA GLY A 21 -28.09 -0.78 19.98
C GLY A 21 -28.32 -0.80 18.47
N GLU A 22 -27.49 -0.11 17.68
CA GLU A 22 -27.53 -0.24 16.22
C GLU A 22 -26.92 -1.56 15.80
N ARG A 23 -27.50 -2.19 14.79
CA ARG A 23 -27.01 -3.43 14.22
C ARG A 23 -26.59 -3.20 12.79
N TRP A 24 -25.32 -3.45 12.52
CA TRP A 24 -24.72 -3.29 11.21
C TRP A 24 -24.32 -4.65 10.64
N GLU A 25 -24.49 -4.79 9.32
CA GLU A 25 -24.05 -5.96 8.54
C GLU A 25 -23.06 -5.50 7.46
N TYR A 26 -22.04 -6.34 7.24
CA TYR A 26 -20.99 -6.12 6.24
C TYR A 26 -20.98 -7.31 5.28
N LYS A 27 -20.88 -7.03 3.97
CA LYS A 27 -20.82 -8.07 2.93
C LYS A 27 -19.52 -7.95 2.16
N TYR A 28 -19.03 -9.10 1.69
CA TYR A 28 -17.78 -9.24 0.98
C TYR A 28 -17.97 -9.98 -0.32
N ASP A 29 -17.14 -9.68 -1.32
CA ASP A 29 -17.08 -10.43 -2.56
C ASP A 29 -16.26 -11.73 -2.38
N PRO A 30 -16.19 -12.62 -3.40
CA PRO A 30 -15.39 -13.83 -3.34
C PRO A 30 -13.89 -13.63 -3.09
N PHE A 31 -13.36 -12.44 -3.42
CA PHE A 31 -11.98 -12.06 -3.17
C PHE A 31 -11.77 -11.50 -1.76
N GLY A 32 -12.82 -11.41 -0.94
CA GLY A 32 -12.80 -10.89 0.41
C GLY A 32 -12.72 -9.36 0.50
N ARG A 33 -13.06 -8.62 -0.57
CA ARG A 33 -13.20 -7.17 -0.55
C ARG A 33 -14.59 -6.81 -0.04
N ARG A 34 -14.67 -5.87 0.90
CA ARG A 34 -15.95 -5.43 1.42
C ARG A 34 -16.71 -4.65 0.36
N ILE A 35 -17.90 -5.10 0.02
CA ILE A 35 -18.75 -4.51 -1.01
C ILE A 35 -19.92 -3.72 -0.44
N SER A 36 -20.29 -3.95 0.82
CA SER A 36 -21.36 -3.15 1.42
C SER A 36 -21.32 -3.10 2.94
N LYS A 37 -21.91 -2.05 3.52
CA LYS A 37 -22.31 -1.96 4.92
C LYS A 37 -23.72 -1.41 5.05
N ARG A 38 -24.52 -1.96 5.97
CA ARG A 38 -25.92 -1.58 6.18
C ARG A 38 -26.30 -1.61 7.66
N CYS A 39 -27.01 -0.59 8.11
CA CYS A 39 -27.72 -0.65 9.38
C CYS A 39 -29.02 -1.41 9.18
N THR A 40 -29.28 -2.45 9.99
CA THR A 40 -30.42 -3.36 9.78
C THR A 40 -31.61 -3.07 10.68
N ASN A 41 -31.47 -2.20 11.68
CA ASN A 41 -32.51 -1.95 12.67
C ASN A 41 -32.76 -0.43 12.95
N ARG A 42 -32.19 0.43 12.13
CA ARG A 42 -32.39 1.88 12.17
C ARG A 42 -32.44 2.43 10.75
N ASP A 43 -33.15 3.54 10.55
CA ASP A 43 -33.18 4.27 9.28
C ASP A 43 -31.89 5.10 9.13
N LYS A 44 -30.79 4.41 8.87
CA LYS A 44 -29.48 5.01 8.63
C LYS A 44 -28.99 4.66 7.23
N PRO A 45 -28.31 5.59 6.57
CA PRO A 45 -27.72 5.31 5.27
C PRO A 45 -26.66 4.23 5.40
N GLY A 46 -26.65 3.36 4.40
CA GLY A 46 -25.57 2.40 4.18
C GLY A 46 -24.54 2.91 3.20
N MET A 47 -23.65 2.03 2.77
CA MET A 47 -22.62 2.30 1.77
C MET A 47 -22.36 1.07 0.94
N ASP A 48 -22.26 1.23 -0.38
CA ASP A 48 -21.68 0.23 -1.29
C ASP A 48 -20.28 0.67 -1.70
N PHE A 49 -19.42 -0.31 -1.99
CA PHE A 49 -18.00 -0.09 -2.29
C PHE A 49 -17.62 -0.80 -3.58
N HIS A 50 -16.99 -0.05 -4.49
CA HIS A 50 -16.42 -0.60 -5.72
C HIS A 50 -14.89 -0.57 -5.68
N TRP A 51 -14.30 -1.57 -6.31
CA TRP A 51 -12.87 -1.84 -6.22
C TRP A 51 -12.24 -2.03 -7.59
N ASN A 52 -11.03 -1.50 -7.74
CA ASN A 52 -10.13 -1.86 -8.83
C ASN A 52 -8.93 -2.61 -8.23
N GLY A 53 -8.87 -3.94 -8.43
CA GLY A 53 -7.93 -4.75 -7.67
C GLY A 53 -8.19 -4.64 -6.17
N ASP A 54 -7.20 -4.20 -5.41
CA ASP A 54 -7.31 -3.95 -3.97
C ASP A 54 -7.47 -2.47 -3.60
N GLN A 55 -7.62 -1.57 -4.58
CA GLN A 55 -7.92 -0.16 -4.36
C GLN A 55 -9.43 0.08 -4.30
N LEU A 56 -9.89 0.78 -3.27
CA LEU A 56 -11.27 1.30 -3.18
C LEU A 56 -11.41 2.49 -4.14
N THR A 57 -12.19 2.32 -5.20
CA THR A 57 -12.34 3.36 -6.24
C THR A 57 -13.61 4.16 -6.13
N GLU A 58 -14.66 3.59 -5.50
CA GLU A 58 -15.94 4.28 -5.41
C GLU A 58 -16.68 3.90 -4.13
N GLU A 59 -17.32 4.89 -3.52
CA GLU A 59 -18.23 4.80 -2.40
C GLU A 59 -19.59 5.29 -2.87
N ILE A 60 -20.63 4.47 -2.75
CA ILE A 60 -21.99 4.81 -3.16
C ILE A 60 -22.86 4.79 -1.91
N PRO A 61 -23.35 5.96 -1.44
CA PRO A 61 -24.32 6.00 -0.37
C PRO A 61 -25.59 5.20 -0.74
N VAL A 62 -26.16 4.55 0.25
CA VAL A 62 -27.41 3.81 0.07
C VAL A 62 -28.42 4.28 1.08
N GLY A 63 -29.56 4.75 0.57
CA GLY A 63 -30.63 5.26 1.41
C GLY A 63 -31.22 4.22 2.36
N PRO A 64 -31.99 4.62 3.36
CA PRO A 64 -32.68 3.70 4.28
C PRO A 64 -33.63 2.75 3.56
N ASP A 65 -34.13 3.11 2.36
CA ASP A 65 -34.94 2.28 1.49
C ASP A 65 -34.15 1.19 0.73
N GLY A 66 -32.85 1.13 0.94
CA GLY A 66 -31.93 0.17 0.32
C GLY A 66 -31.50 0.51 -1.10
N LYS A 67 -31.86 1.70 -1.62
CA LYS A 67 -31.50 2.10 -2.98
C LYS A 67 -30.17 2.85 -3.01
N PRO A 68 -29.27 2.52 -3.95
CA PRO A 68 -28.05 3.30 -4.19
C PRO A 68 -28.38 4.74 -4.64
N GLU A 69 -27.61 5.68 -4.16
CA GLU A 69 -27.65 7.10 -4.52
C GLU A 69 -26.46 7.43 -5.42
N ASP A 70 -26.50 6.95 -6.68
CA ASP A 70 -25.39 7.07 -7.63
C ASP A 70 -24.95 8.51 -7.89
N GLU A 71 -25.87 9.47 -7.79
CA GLU A 71 -25.60 10.91 -7.89
C GLU A 71 -24.73 11.46 -6.75
N ASN A 72 -24.74 10.77 -5.61
CA ASN A 72 -23.93 11.09 -4.43
C ASN A 72 -22.67 10.23 -4.33
N ALA A 73 -22.35 9.44 -5.36
CA ALA A 73 -21.18 8.59 -5.36
C ALA A 73 -19.89 9.42 -5.28
N ILE A 74 -18.96 8.94 -4.46
CA ILE A 74 -17.62 9.48 -4.34
C ILE A 74 -16.66 8.58 -5.12
N ARG A 75 -15.94 9.12 -6.11
CA ARG A 75 -14.95 8.41 -6.90
C ARG A 75 -13.55 8.88 -6.56
N TRP A 76 -12.68 7.94 -6.22
CA TRP A 76 -11.30 8.21 -5.88
C TRP A 76 -10.37 7.99 -7.07
N ILE A 77 -9.48 8.93 -7.27
CA ILE A 77 -8.40 8.87 -8.27
C ILE A 77 -7.10 8.74 -7.50
N TYR A 78 -6.34 7.69 -7.80
CA TYR A 78 -5.06 7.40 -7.14
C TYR A 78 -3.88 7.66 -8.05
N GLU A 79 -2.74 7.92 -7.46
CA GLU A 79 -1.47 7.86 -8.15
C GLU A 79 -1.29 6.45 -8.76
N PRO A 80 -0.92 6.34 -10.05
CA PRO A 80 -0.76 5.04 -10.69
C PRO A 80 0.18 4.13 -9.91
N GLY A 81 -0.33 2.93 -9.57
CA GLY A 81 0.42 1.94 -8.83
C GLY A 81 0.66 2.24 -7.35
N SER A 82 -0.06 3.16 -6.77
CA SER A 82 0.04 3.58 -5.37
C SER A 82 -1.33 3.56 -4.71
N PHE A 83 -1.36 3.55 -3.38
CA PHE A 83 -2.58 3.78 -2.59
C PHE A 83 -2.72 5.25 -2.16
N THR A 84 -1.90 6.15 -2.73
CA THR A 84 -1.95 7.58 -2.45
C THR A 84 -3.05 8.22 -3.28
N PRO A 85 -4.09 8.81 -2.65
CA PRO A 85 -5.13 9.52 -3.37
C PRO A 85 -4.59 10.83 -3.97
N LEU A 86 -4.94 11.10 -5.23
CA LEU A 86 -4.65 12.36 -5.93
C LEU A 86 -5.85 13.30 -5.93
N ALA A 87 -7.04 12.73 -6.06
CA ALA A 87 -8.28 13.50 -6.12
C ALA A 87 -9.51 12.64 -5.81
N ARG A 88 -10.61 13.29 -5.50
CA ARG A 88 -11.95 12.70 -5.46
C ARG A 88 -12.91 13.50 -6.33
N TYR A 89 -13.84 12.80 -6.94
CA TYR A 89 -14.94 13.38 -7.70
C TYR A 89 -16.26 13.08 -6.99
N GLU A 90 -17.06 14.09 -6.72
CA GLU A 90 -18.33 13.98 -6.00
C GLU A 90 -19.27 15.10 -6.46
N LYS A 91 -20.54 14.77 -6.73
CA LYS A 91 -21.59 15.74 -7.10
C LYS A 91 -21.18 16.72 -8.22
N GLY A 92 -20.47 16.22 -9.22
CA GLY A 92 -20.01 17.07 -10.32
C GLY A 92 -18.78 17.91 -10.02
N GLN A 93 -18.16 17.80 -8.85
CA GLN A 93 -17.00 18.58 -8.42
C GLN A 93 -15.77 17.71 -8.25
N LEU A 94 -14.62 18.19 -8.69
CA LEU A 94 -13.33 17.58 -8.45
C LEU A 94 -12.66 18.26 -7.26
N HIS A 95 -12.16 17.44 -6.32
CA HIS A 95 -11.37 17.91 -5.18
C HIS A 95 -9.99 17.26 -5.21
N TYR A 96 -8.94 18.04 -5.26
CA TYR A 96 -7.56 17.57 -5.18
C TYR A 96 -7.21 17.14 -3.76
N ALA A 97 -6.58 15.99 -3.61
CA ALA A 97 -6.11 15.50 -2.32
C ALA A 97 -4.65 15.93 -2.09
N ILE A 98 -4.44 16.70 -1.03
CA ILE A 98 -3.10 17.04 -0.55
C ILE A 98 -2.74 16.05 0.54
N THR A 99 -1.69 15.28 0.32
CA THR A 99 -1.28 14.21 1.21
C THR A 99 0.03 14.52 1.94
N ASP A 100 0.24 13.86 3.07
CA ASP A 100 1.54 13.85 3.74
C ASP A 100 2.52 12.87 3.07
N THR A 101 3.71 12.72 3.64
CA THR A 101 4.78 11.87 3.12
C THR A 101 4.44 10.38 3.05
N VAL A 102 3.44 9.92 3.80
CA VAL A 102 2.96 8.53 3.75
C VAL A 102 1.71 8.34 2.90
N GLY A 103 1.21 9.41 2.24
CA GLY A 103 0.05 9.33 1.36
C GLY A 103 -1.30 9.46 2.08
N ARG A 104 -1.30 9.91 3.34
CA ARG A 104 -2.52 10.19 4.11
C ARG A 104 -3.03 11.58 3.74
N ILE A 105 -4.34 11.71 3.45
CA ILE A 105 -4.96 12.98 3.08
C ILE A 105 -4.91 13.96 4.26
N GLN A 106 -4.35 15.13 4.01
CA GLN A 106 -4.30 16.26 4.95
C GLN A 106 -5.36 17.31 4.60
N GLU A 107 -5.58 17.55 3.32
CA GLU A 107 -6.53 18.54 2.84
C GLU A 107 -7.21 18.07 1.56
N LEU A 108 -8.45 18.51 1.35
CA LEU A 108 -9.12 18.47 0.05
C LEU A 108 -9.32 19.91 -0.42
N MET A 109 -8.94 20.18 -1.65
CA MET A 109 -9.01 21.49 -2.28
C MET A 109 -9.90 21.42 -3.53
N SER A 110 -10.78 22.40 -3.72
CA SER A 110 -11.57 22.55 -4.95
C SER A 110 -10.68 22.97 -6.13
N GLU A 111 -11.24 22.92 -7.34
CA GLU A 111 -10.53 23.28 -8.58
C GLU A 111 -10.07 24.75 -8.62
N ASP A 112 -10.76 25.63 -7.93
CA ASP A 112 -10.40 27.05 -7.77
C ASP A 112 -9.40 27.31 -6.61
N GLY A 113 -8.93 26.24 -5.96
CA GLY A 113 -7.93 26.31 -4.89
C GLY A 113 -8.47 26.62 -3.51
N ALA A 114 -9.80 26.57 -3.31
CA ALA A 114 -10.38 26.75 -1.99
C ALA A 114 -10.23 25.47 -1.15
N LEU A 115 -9.94 25.63 0.15
CA LEU A 115 -9.90 24.54 1.10
C LEU A 115 -11.34 24.11 1.44
N VAL A 116 -11.69 22.85 1.11
CA VAL A 116 -13.04 22.31 1.35
C VAL A 116 -13.09 21.33 2.52
N TRP A 117 -11.98 20.67 2.84
CA TRP A 117 -11.84 19.80 4.00
C TRP A 117 -10.40 19.79 4.50
N ARG A 118 -10.20 19.73 5.81
CA ARG A 118 -8.89 19.58 6.44
C ARG A 118 -8.92 18.46 7.47
N GLY A 119 -7.99 17.53 7.34
CA GLY A 119 -7.73 16.48 8.31
C GLY A 119 -6.87 16.98 9.48
N LYS A 120 -7.09 16.41 10.64
CA LYS A 120 -6.22 16.55 11.80
C LYS A 120 -6.11 15.19 12.47
N GLN A 121 -5.03 14.48 12.16
CA GLN A 121 -4.84 13.13 12.67
C GLN A 121 -3.77 13.09 13.75
N GLN A 122 -4.00 12.23 14.75
CA GLN A 122 -2.98 11.81 15.70
C GLN A 122 -1.99 10.85 15.04
N LEU A 123 -0.90 10.55 15.75
CA LEU A 123 0.20 9.71 15.24
C LEU A 123 -0.28 8.36 14.67
N TRP A 124 -1.19 7.69 15.33
CA TRP A 124 -1.75 6.38 14.94
C TRP A 124 -3.02 6.50 14.09
N GLY A 125 -3.28 7.68 13.52
CA GLY A 125 -4.30 7.88 12.50
C GLY A 125 -5.68 8.29 13.03
N ARG A 126 -5.87 8.43 14.36
CA ARG A 126 -7.16 8.92 14.89
C ARG A 126 -7.46 10.28 14.34
N GLU A 127 -8.63 10.41 13.70
CA GLU A 127 -9.10 11.66 13.09
C GLU A 127 -9.74 12.58 14.14
N GLU A 128 -9.28 13.83 14.19
CA GLU A 128 -9.76 14.87 15.09
C GLU A 128 -10.19 16.14 14.34
N SER A 129 -10.37 16.05 13.02
CA SER A 129 -10.74 17.22 12.23
C SER A 129 -12.07 17.82 12.67
N ARG A 130 -12.12 19.15 12.61
CA ARG A 130 -13.32 19.93 12.84
C ARG A 130 -13.58 20.77 11.61
N ASN A 131 -14.31 20.22 10.67
CA ASN A 131 -14.71 20.90 9.46
C ASN A 131 -16.09 21.55 9.67
N LYS A 132 -16.50 22.40 8.73
CA LYS A 132 -17.85 22.94 8.73
C LYS A 132 -18.88 21.81 8.61
N GLU A 133 -20.08 22.02 9.07
CA GLU A 133 -21.14 21.00 9.08
C GLU A 133 -21.52 20.52 7.67
N ASP A 134 -21.43 21.42 6.70
CA ASP A 134 -21.69 21.18 5.27
C ASP A 134 -20.44 20.73 4.47
N ALA A 135 -19.27 20.61 5.12
CA ALA A 135 -18.06 20.19 4.45
C ALA A 135 -18.15 18.73 3.98
N PRO A 136 -17.49 18.38 2.85
CA PRO A 136 -17.36 17.00 2.43
C PRO A 136 -16.74 16.14 3.54
N THR A 137 -17.29 14.95 3.75
CA THR A 137 -16.67 13.98 4.67
C THR A 137 -15.54 13.24 3.96
N CYS A 138 -14.52 12.83 4.69
CA CYS A 138 -13.44 12.02 4.16
C CYS A 138 -13.18 10.85 5.11
N GLN A 139 -13.41 9.61 4.65
CA GLN A 139 -13.22 8.39 5.43
C GLN A 139 -11.89 7.68 5.13
N LEU A 140 -11.14 8.09 4.11
CA LEU A 140 -9.81 7.55 3.90
C LEU A 140 -8.86 7.97 5.03
N ARG A 141 -8.03 7.03 5.48
CA ARG A 141 -7.07 7.23 6.58
C ARG A 141 -5.64 6.98 6.08
N PHE A 142 -4.85 6.14 6.71
CA PHE A 142 -3.60 5.70 6.10
C PHE A 142 -3.88 5.00 4.77
N PRO A 143 -2.93 4.97 3.81
CA PRO A 143 -3.13 4.30 2.53
C PRO A 143 -3.73 2.89 2.68
N GLY A 144 -4.85 2.66 1.99
CA GLY A 144 -5.62 1.41 2.06
C GLY A 144 -6.63 1.33 3.20
N GLN A 145 -6.71 2.32 4.09
CA GLN A 145 -7.64 2.33 5.21
C GLN A 145 -8.90 3.17 4.93
N TYR A 146 -10.02 2.65 5.38
CA TYR A 146 -11.34 3.31 5.36
C TYR A 146 -11.96 3.29 6.74
N GLU A 147 -12.28 4.46 7.31
CA GLU A 147 -12.92 4.58 8.61
C GLU A 147 -14.40 4.21 8.56
N ASP A 148 -14.80 3.35 9.49
CA ASP A 148 -16.18 3.04 9.78
C ASP A 148 -16.64 3.82 11.02
N THR A 149 -17.40 4.88 10.81
CA THR A 149 -17.84 5.78 11.89
C THR A 149 -18.68 5.08 12.95
N GLU A 150 -19.43 4.04 12.56
CA GLU A 150 -20.27 3.24 13.45
C GLU A 150 -19.48 2.36 14.40
N SER A 151 -18.31 1.86 13.98
CA SER A 151 -17.44 1.01 14.80
C SER A 151 -16.22 1.71 15.36
N ARG A 152 -15.85 2.85 14.77
CA ARG A 152 -14.59 3.58 14.98
C ARG A 152 -13.35 2.77 14.59
N LEU A 153 -13.54 1.68 13.84
CA LEU A 153 -12.47 0.87 13.29
C LEU A 153 -12.18 1.30 11.85
N TYR A 154 -10.95 1.02 11.40
CA TYR A 154 -10.56 1.26 10.02
C TYR A 154 -10.47 -0.07 9.27
N TYR A 155 -11.33 -0.25 8.28
CA TYR A 155 -11.24 -1.38 7.37
C TYR A 155 -9.98 -1.23 6.51
N ASN A 156 -9.09 -2.19 6.59
CA ASN A 156 -7.82 -2.22 5.87
C ASN A 156 -7.68 -3.53 5.08
N ARG A 157 -8.51 -3.68 4.07
CA ARG A 157 -8.57 -4.80 3.12
C ARG A 157 -8.71 -6.18 3.79
N PHE A 158 -7.64 -6.72 4.38
CA PHE A 158 -7.64 -8.05 5.03
C PHE A 158 -7.85 -8.01 6.53
N ARG A 159 -7.69 -6.85 7.16
CA ARG A 159 -7.82 -6.67 8.62
C ARG A 159 -8.61 -5.42 8.99
N TYR A 160 -8.95 -5.32 10.26
CA TYR A 160 -9.52 -4.11 10.86
C TYR A 160 -8.52 -3.53 11.84
N TYR A 161 -8.24 -2.26 11.68
CA TYR A 161 -7.30 -1.50 12.49
C TYR A 161 -8.03 -0.65 13.53
N ASP A 162 -7.53 -0.64 14.75
CA ASP A 162 -7.97 0.21 15.84
C ASP A 162 -6.94 1.34 16.05
N CYS A 163 -7.32 2.56 15.73
CA CYS A 163 -6.45 3.72 15.86
C CYS A 163 -6.20 4.16 17.31
N GLU A 164 -7.01 3.71 18.27
CA GLU A 164 -6.79 4.00 19.69
C GLU A 164 -5.65 3.15 20.28
N SER A 165 -5.58 1.88 19.90
CA SER A 165 -4.51 0.98 20.31
C SER A 165 -3.31 1.00 19.37
N GLY A 166 -3.46 1.49 18.13
CA GLY A 166 -2.44 1.45 17.09
C GLY A 166 -2.18 0.06 16.53
N GLN A 167 -3.16 -0.85 16.63
CA GLN A 167 -3.02 -2.27 16.29
C GLN A 167 -4.19 -2.79 15.45
N TYR A 168 -3.97 -3.93 14.79
CA TYR A 168 -5.04 -4.71 14.18
C TYR A 168 -5.78 -5.54 15.23
N LEU A 169 -7.07 -5.80 15.01
CA LEU A 169 -7.91 -6.59 15.91
C LEU A 169 -7.75 -8.10 15.73
N CYS A 170 -7.19 -8.55 14.62
CA CYS A 170 -6.92 -9.97 14.36
C CYS A 170 -5.46 -10.19 13.99
N ALA A 171 -4.99 -11.42 14.21
CA ALA A 171 -3.65 -11.81 13.82
C ALA A 171 -3.48 -11.71 12.29
N ASP A 172 -2.25 -11.47 11.87
CA ASP A 172 -1.90 -11.36 10.45
C ASP A 172 -2.23 -12.66 9.70
N PRO A 173 -3.01 -12.61 8.60
CA PRO A 173 -3.32 -13.79 7.79
C PRO A 173 -2.08 -14.47 7.19
N ILE A 174 -1.00 -13.72 6.96
CA ILE A 174 0.28 -14.28 6.46
C ILE A 174 1.23 -14.69 7.60
N GLY A 175 0.78 -14.60 8.85
CA GLY A 175 1.53 -15.00 10.01
C GLY A 175 2.83 -14.22 10.17
N LEU A 176 3.91 -14.90 10.56
CA LEU A 176 5.23 -14.27 10.78
C LEU A 176 5.85 -13.64 9.52
N ALA A 177 5.32 -13.91 8.33
CA ALA A 177 5.75 -13.23 7.11
C ALA A 177 5.40 -11.73 7.10
N GLY A 178 4.37 -11.32 7.86
CA GLY A 178 4.02 -9.90 8.06
C GLY A 178 4.80 -9.21 9.18
N GLY A 179 5.53 -9.97 10.00
CA GLY A 179 6.31 -9.46 11.14
C GLY A 179 6.19 -10.31 12.40
N ILE A 180 7.06 -10.09 13.37
CA ILE A 180 7.07 -10.84 14.65
C ILE A 180 5.80 -10.53 15.47
N ASN A 181 5.36 -9.27 15.50
CA ASN A 181 4.11 -8.88 16.13
C ASN A 181 2.98 -8.97 15.11
N LEU A 182 2.17 -10.02 15.22
CA LEU A 182 1.06 -10.32 14.30
C LEU A 182 -0.06 -9.27 14.30
N TYR A 183 -0.07 -8.34 15.24
CA TYR A 183 -1.09 -7.30 15.38
C TYR A 183 -0.59 -5.90 15.02
N SER A 184 0.68 -5.75 14.69
CA SER A 184 1.31 -4.47 14.41
C SER A 184 0.85 -3.91 13.06
N TYR A 185 0.58 -2.59 13.01
CA TYR A 185 0.37 -1.87 11.75
C TYR A 185 1.71 -1.57 11.08
N ALA A 186 2.57 -0.80 11.73
CA ALA A 186 3.86 -0.39 11.21
C ALA A 186 4.82 -0.01 12.34
N PRO A 187 6.15 -0.15 12.16
CA PRO A 187 7.14 0.29 13.15
C PRO A 187 7.13 1.80 13.38
N ASN A 188 6.83 2.58 12.34
CA ASN A 188 6.73 4.03 12.36
C ASN A 188 5.70 4.51 11.34
N PRO A 189 4.51 4.95 11.76
CA PRO A 189 3.44 5.35 10.85
C PRO A 189 3.70 6.67 10.09
N LEU A 190 4.80 7.36 10.38
CA LEU A 190 5.22 8.56 9.63
C LEU A 190 6.06 8.22 8.38
N THR A 191 6.55 6.98 8.29
CA THR A 191 7.44 6.55 7.20
C THR A 191 7.10 5.18 6.64
N TRP A 192 6.19 4.45 7.28
CA TRP A 192 5.77 3.10 6.90
C TRP A 192 4.27 3.04 6.72
N ILE A 193 3.84 2.22 5.77
CA ILE A 193 2.43 1.94 5.48
C ILE A 193 2.19 0.44 5.38
N ASP A 194 0.95 0.04 5.62
CA ASP A 194 0.45 -1.32 5.35
C ASP A 194 -0.88 -1.23 4.59
N PRO A 195 -0.87 -1.02 3.27
CA PRO A 195 -2.07 -0.73 2.49
C PRO A 195 -3.09 -1.87 2.43
N LEU A 196 -2.64 -3.09 2.68
CA LEU A 196 -3.49 -4.27 2.60
C LEU A 196 -3.83 -4.87 3.98
N GLY A 197 -3.20 -4.41 5.04
CA GLY A 197 -3.31 -5.07 6.33
C GLY A 197 -2.64 -6.45 6.34
N LEU A 198 -1.46 -6.59 5.72
CA LEU A 198 -0.68 -7.83 5.65
C LEU A 198 0.79 -7.60 5.99
N ALA A 199 1.45 -6.73 5.23
CA ALA A 199 2.87 -6.45 5.42
C ALA A 199 3.12 -4.95 5.38
N ASN A 200 3.69 -4.45 6.46
CA ASN A 200 4.11 -3.05 6.49
C ASN A 200 5.37 -2.84 5.65
N ARG A 201 5.47 -1.66 5.03
CA ARG A 201 6.57 -1.29 4.15
C ARG A 201 6.94 0.18 4.32
N PRO A 202 8.21 0.58 4.10
CA PRO A 202 8.55 1.98 3.99
C PRO A 202 7.77 2.63 2.83
N ASN A 203 7.21 3.81 3.05
CA ASN A 203 6.60 4.56 1.96
C ASN A 203 7.68 5.35 1.22
N ASN A 204 8.44 4.64 0.40
CA ASN A 204 9.50 5.22 -0.45
C ASN A 204 9.01 5.46 -1.90
N GLY A 205 7.70 5.69 -2.07
CA GLY A 205 7.07 5.84 -3.37
C GLY A 205 6.38 4.56 -3.88
N LYS A 206 6.34 4.39 -5.19
CA LYS A 206 5.55 3.38 -5.92
C LYS A 206 5.87 1.91 -5.56
N TYR A 207 7.09 1.64 -5.10
CA TYR A 207 7.58 0.29 -4.84
C TYR A 207 7.95 0.08 -3.38
N ASN A 208 7.79 -1.15 -2.89
CA ASN A 208 8.32 -1.58 -1.60
C ASN A 208 9.83 -1.80 -1.70
N ILE A 209 10.61 -0.73 -1.52
CA ILE A 209 12.05 -0.75 -1.72
C ILE A 209 12.75 -1.04 -0.39
N PHE A 210 13.40 -2.20 -0.30
CA PHE A 210 14.26 -2.57 0.83
C PHE A 210 15.67 -1.97 0.72
N PHE A 211 16.16 -1.84 -0.50
CA PHE A 211 17.45 -1.21 -0.79
C PHE A 211 17.43 -0.59 -2.18
N ASP A 212 18.05 0.58 -2.30
CA ASP A 212 18.13 1.35 -3.53
C ASP A 212 19.60 1.43 -3.98
N HIS A 213 19.86 1.09 -5.23
CA HIS A 213 21.19 1.08 -5.80
C HIS A 213 21.24 1.83 -7.13
N GLN A 214 22.10 2.83 -7.18
CA GLN A 214 22.38 3.56 -8.40
C GLN A 214 23.46 2.82 -9.20
N ILE A 215 23.11 2.37 -10.41
CA ILE A 215 24.06 1.73 -11.33
C ILE A 215 25.02 2.78 -11.87
N ASP A 216 26.32 2.50 -11.78
CA ASP A 216 27.33 3.32 -12.44
C ASP A 216 27.04 3.39 -13.95
N PRO A 217 27.05 4.60 -14.56
CA PRO A 217 26.76 4.75 -16.00
C PRO A 217 27.62 3.86 -16.93
N SER A 218 28.84 3.53 -16.54
CA SER A 218 29.71 2.60 -17.28
C SER A 218 29.19 1.16 -17.32
N ASN A 219 28.22 0.81 -16.48
CA ASN A 219 27.61 -0.51 -16.37
C ASN A 219 26.13 -0.53 -16.79
N LYS A 220 25.65 0.56 -17.36
CA LYS A 220 24.23 0.74 -17.74
C LYS A 220 23.71 -0.43 -18.60
N TYR A 221 24.50 -0.89 -19.54
CA TYR A 221 24.15 -1.95 -20.49
C TYR A 221 24.79 -3.30 -20.16
N SER A 222 25.51 -3.41 -19.04
CA SER A 222 26.11 -4.69 -18.58
C SER A 222 25.01 -5.72 -18.30
N SER A 223 25.37 -7.01 -18.31
CA SER A 223 24.42 -8.09 -18.00
C SER A 223 23.78 -7.94 -16.62
N ASP A 224 22.61 -8.55 -16.43
CA ASP A 224 21.94 -8.58 -15.14
C ASP A 224 22.84 -9.16 -14.05
N SER A 225 23.61 -10.18 -14.36
CA SER A 225 24.55 -10.79 -13.40
C SER A 225 25.64 -9.82 -12.91
N VAL A 226 26.13 -8.93 -13.78
CA VAL A 226 27.11 -7.89 -13.42
C VAL A 226 26.47 -6.81 -12.59
N GLN A 227 25.29 -6.33 -12.99
CA GLN A 227 24.56 -5.28 -12.26
C GLN A 227 24.12 -5.79 -10.89
N PHE A 228 23.56 -7.00 -10.80
CA PHE A 228 23.12 -7.60 -9.54
C PHE A 228 24.30 -7.88 -8.60
N LYS A 229 25.44 -8.30 -9.13
CA LYS A 229 26.63 -8.47 -8.30
C LYS A 229 27.04 -7.17 -7.62
N ARG A 230 27.10 -6.06 -8.34
CA ARG A 230 27.46 -4.75 -7.79
C ARG A 230 26.43 -4.26 -6.77
N ALA A 231 25.14 -4.41 -7.07
CA ALA A 231 24.06 -4.06 -6.16
C ALA A 231 24.10 -4.91 -4.89
N ASN A 232 24.39 -6.20 -4.99
CA ASN A 232 24.56 -7.09 -3.84
C ASN A 232 25.80 -6.75 -3.01
N ASP A 233 26.92 -6.38 -3.65
CA ASP A 233 28.12 -5.91 -2.94
C ASP A 233 27.80 -4.66 -2.10
N ALA A 234 27.06 -3.70 -2.66
CA ALA A 234 26.62 -2.49 -1.95
C ALA A 234 25.62 -2.80 -0.83
N LEU A 235 24.67 -3.74 -1.04
CA LEU A 235 23.74 -4.20 -0.01
C LEU A 235 24.50 -4.83 1.18
N ILE A 236 25.46 -5.70 0.90
CA ILE A 236 26.28 -6.36 1.93
C ILE A 236 27.10 -5.33 2.70
N GLU A 237 27.70 -4.37 2.02
CA GLU A 237 28.41 -3.26 2.64
C GLU A 237 27.50 -2.47 3.59
N ARG A 238 26.30 -2.11 3.14
CA ARG A 238 25.30 -1.44 3.98
C ARG A 238 24.94 -2.26 5.21
N MET A 239 24.70 -3.58 5.06
CA MET A 239 24.38 -4.47 6.17
C MET A 239 25.54 -4.62 7.16
N ASN A 240 26.78 -4.54 6.71
CA ASN A 240 27.95 -4.60 7.57
C ASN A 240 28.18 -3.32 8.35
N ASN A 241 27.86 -2.17 7.74
CA ASN A 241 28.07 -0.84 8.33
C ASN A 241 26.87 -0.35 9.18
N ASP A 242 25.69 -0.99 9.03
CA ASP A 242 24.47 -0.66 9.76
C ASP A 242 23.85 -1.90 10.40
N PRO A 243 24.19 -2.19 11.67
CA PRO A 243 23.66 -3.34 12.39
C PRO A 243 22.13 -3.29 12.61
N SER A 244 21.51 -2.12 12.60
CA SER A 244 20.06 -2.01 12.74
C SER A 244 19.35 -2.40 11.45
N PHE A 245 19.83 -1.91 10.30
CA PHE A 245 19.36 -2.32 8.99
C PHE A 245 19.55 -3.83 8.78
N ARG A 246 20.72 -4.39 9.17
CA ARG A 246 20.97 -5.83 9.10
C ARG A 246 19.96 -6.64 9.92
N ARG A 247 19.68 -6.24 11.16
CA ARG A 247 18.69 -6.94 12.02
C ARG A 247 17.28 -6.88 11.42
N ASP A 248 16.88 -5.73 10.89
CA ASP A 248 15.58 -5.55 10.25
C ASP A 248 15.43 -6.47 9.03
N MET A 249 16.42 -6.47 8.14
CA MET A 249 16.43 -7.32 6.95
C MET A 249 16.38 -8.81 7.29
N LEU A 250 17.20 -9.27 8.23
CA LEU A 250 17.24 -10.68 8.66
C LEU A 250 16.00 -11.09 9.48
N GLY A 251 15.39 -10.14 10.21
CA GLY A 251 14.15 -10.38 10.94
C GLY A 251 12.96 -10.64 10.05
N ARG A 252 12.90 -9.97 8.89
CA ARG A 252 11.82 -10.14 7.90
C ARG A 252 12.06 -11.28 6.92
N HIS A 253 13.31 -11.52 6.58
CA HIS A 253 13.75 -12.49 5.60
C HIS A 253 14.89 -13.34 6.15
N PRO A 254 14.58 -14.31 7.06
CA PRO A 254 15.60 -15.17 7.68
C PRO A 254 16.45 -15.95 6.67
N GLU A 255 15.86 -16.29 5.51
CA GLU A 255 16.56 -16.96 4.40
C GLU A 255 17.71 -16.15 3.80
N LEU A 256 17.75 -14.85 4.07
CA LEU A 256 18.84 -13.96 3.66
C LEU A 256 20.17 -14.31 4.36
N ASP A 257 20.12 -14.86 5.58
CA ASP A 257 21.34 -15.26 6.32
C ASP A 257 22.09 -16.39 5.61
N ASP A 258 21.37 -17.38 5.08
CA ASP A 258 21.97 -18.43 4.26
C ASP A 258 22.50 -17.88 2.94
N TRP A 259 21.76 -17.01 2.29
CA TRP A 259 22.22 -16.37 1.06
C TRP A 259 23.48 -15.52 1.30
N LEU A 260 23.60 -14.83 2.43
CA LEU A 260 24.80 -14.06 2.77
C LEU A 260 26.04 -14.97 2.89
N LYS A 261 25.88 -16.19 3.39
CA LYS A 261 26.96 -17.17 3.57
C LYS A 261 27.27 -17.93 2.27
N ASN A 262 26.24 -18.45 1.62
CA ASN A 262 26.38 -19.49 0.60
C ASN A 262 25.81 -19.09 -0.77
N GLY A 263 24.96 -18.05 -0.85
CA GLY A 263 24.21 -17.68 -2.05
C GLY A 263 25.09 -17.02 -3.13
N SER A 264 24.66 -17.16 -4.38
CA SER A 264 25.27 -16.47 -5.52
C SER A 264 25.08 -14.95 -5.41
N LYS A 265 26.18 -14.21 -5.53
CA LYS A 265 26.13 -12.74 -5.51
C LYS A 265 25.83 -12.12 -6.88
N SER A 266 25.71 -12.94 -7.93
CA SER A 266 25.33 -12.50 -9.28
C SER A 266 23.84 -12.66 -9.58
N SER A 267 23.04 -13.02 -8.59
CA SER A 267 21.58 -13.15 -8.66
C SER A 267 20.91 -12.38 -7.51
N SER A 268 19.61 -12.19 -7.60
CA SER A 268 18.84 -11.59 -6.50
C SER A 268 18.97 -12.41 -5.22
N PRO A 269 19.01 -11.77 -4.04
CA PRO A 269 18.98 -12.46 -2.76
C PRO A 269 17.74 -13.33 -2.57
N SER A 270 17.81 -14.34 -1.71
CA SER A 270 16.66 -15.17 -1.34
C SER A 270 15.54 -14.30 -0.74
N GLY A 271 14.29 -14.56 -1.15
CA GLY A 271 13.12 -13.76 -0.76
C GLY A 271 12.93 -12.47 -1.56
N PHE A 272 13.95 -11.99 -2.25
CA PHE A 272 13.95 -10.72 -2.97
C PHE A 272 14.10 -10.87 -4.48
N THR A 273 13.84 -9.76 -5.18
CA THR A 273 14.24 -9.59 -6.57
C THR A 273 14.78 -8.18 -6.80
N TRP A 274 15.83 -8.08 -7.63
CA TRP A 274 16.27 -6.80 -8.16
C TRP A 274 15.34 -6.37 -9.28
N HIS A 275 14.68 -5.24 -9.10
CA HIS A 275 13.83 -4.63 -10.10
C HIS A 275 14.55 -3.44 -10.75
N HIS A 276 14.63 -3.43 -12.07
CA HIS A 276 15.11 -2.27 -12.83
C HIS A 276 14.01 -1.21 -12.84
N HIS A 277 14.22 -0.16 -12.05
CA HIS A 277 13.29 0.95 -11.93
C HIS A 277 13.12 1.70 -13.26
N GLU A 278 12.03 2.43 -13.42
CA GLU A 278 11.79 3.28 -14.59
C GLU A 278 12.82 4.40 -14.69
N ASP A 279 13.29 4.91 -13.55
CA ASP A 279 14.39 5.88 -13.49
C ASP A 279 15.67 5.25 -14.04
N VAL A 280 16.34 6.03 -14.88
CA VAL A 280 17.57 5.56 -15.56
C VAL A 280 18.65 5.19 -14.55
N ASN A 281 19.28 4.03 -14.77
CA ASN A 281 20.39 3.51 -13.95
C ASN A 281 20.01 3.17 -12.50
N ARG A 282 18.74 2.90 -12.20
CA ARG A 282 18.32 2.60 -10.85
C ARG A 282 17.85 1.15 -10.71
N LEU A 283 18.43 0.44 -9.74
CA LEU A 283 18.02 -0.89 -9.29
C LEU A 283 17.44 -0.79 -7.89
N VAL A 284 16.28 -1.37 -7.69
CA VAL A 284 15.65 -1.43 -6.36
C VAL A 284 15.46 -2.88 -5.93
N LEU A 285 15.80 -3.17 -4.67
CA LEU A 285 15.55 -4.47 -4.07
C LEU A 285 14.14 -4.48 -3.52
N VAL A 286 13.32 -5.40 -4.01
CA VAL A 286 11.91 -5.52 -3.63
C VAL A 286 11.60 -6.96 -3.23
N ASP A 287 10.53 -7.17 -2.45
CA ASP A 287 10.05 -8.51 -2.14
C ASP A 287 9.64 -9.26 -3.41
N ARG A 288 10.04 -10.53 -3.52
CA ARG A 288 9.80 -11.34 -4.72
C ARG A 288 8.33 -11.67 -4.92
N LEU A 289 7.61 -11.96 -3.83
CA LEU A 289 6.18 -12.28 -3.89
C LEU A 289 5.37 -11.04 -4.21
N ASP A 290 5.69 -9.91 -3.57
CA ASP A 290 5.08 -8.62 -3.86
C ASP A 290 5.27 -8.23 -5.34
N HIS A 291 6.50 -8.28 -5.83
CA HIS A 291 6.81 -8.00 -7.24
C HIS A 291 6.04 -8.92 -8.21
N LYS A 292 5.92 -10.22 -7.88
CA LYS A 292 5.21 -11.18 -8.71
C LYS A 292 3.69 -10.95 -8.69
N SER A 293 3.13 -10.68 -7.51
CA SER A 293 1.69 -10.50 -7.32
C SER A 293 1.19 -9.17 -7.88
N ASN A 294 2.04 -8.15 -7.87
CA ASN A 294 1.76 -6.80 -8.33
C ASN A 294 2.54 -6.43 -9.60
N HIS A 295 2.73 -7.39 -10.52
CA HIS A 295 3.57 -7.21 -11.69
C HIS A 295 3.19 -6.00 -12.55
N THR A 296 1.90 -5.71 -12.72
CA THR A 296 1.42 -4.53 -13.47
C THR A 296 1.75 -3.21 -12.78
N LEU A 297 1.87 -3.22 -11.45
CA LEU A 297 2.30 -2.08 -10.65
C LEU A 297 3.78 -1.76 -10.92
N TYR A 298 4.62 -2.82 -10.90
CA TYR A 298 6.04 -2.69 -11.18
C TYR A 298 6.36 -2.45 -12.67
N HIS A 299 5.43 -2.78 -13.57
CA HIS A 299 5.58 -2.66 -15.02
C HIS A 299 4.31 -2.08 -15.66
N PRO A 300 3.93 -0.82 -15.37
CA PRO A 300 2.65 -0.24 -15.78
C PRO A 300 2.49 -0.12 -17.30
N THR A 301 3.60 -0.06 -18.05
CA THR A 301 3.61 -0.05 -19.52
C THR A 301 3.80 -1.45 -20.12
N GLY A 302 3.84 -2.50 -19.28
CA GLY A 302 4.25 -3.85 -19.67
C GLY A 302 5.76 -4.00 -19.92
N LYS A 303 6.54 -2.92 -19.72
CA LYS A 303 8.00 -2.90 -19.90
C LYS A 303 8.66 -2.47 -18.60
N GLY A 304 9.70 -3.20 -18.17
CA GLY A 304 10.53 -2.80 -17.05
C GLY A 304 11.58 -1.76 -17.45
N GLY A 305 12.20 -1.12 -16.46
CA GLY A 305 13.26 -0.14 -16.70
C GLY A 305 14.38 -0.65 -17.60
N ARG A 306 14.70 -1.95 -17.51
CA ARG A 306 15.68 -2.60 -18.38
C ARG A 306 15.36 -2.44 -19.87
N ASP A 307 14.11 -2.59 -20.25
CA ASP A 307 13.66 -2.44 -21.64
C ASP A 307 13.61 -0.97 -22.07
N MET A 308 13.44 -0.07 -21.11
CA MET A 308 13.35 1.38 -21.37
C MET A 308 14.72 2.03 -21.53
N TRP A 309 15.70 1.66 -20.70
CA TRP A 309 17.01 2.33 -20.68
C TRP A 309 18.23 1.40 -20.65
N GLY A 310 18.06 0.12 -20.38
CA GLY A 310 19.17 -0.84 -20.14
C GLY A 310 19.45 -1.79 -21.29
N GLY A 311 18.96 -1.52 -22.49
CA GLY A 311 19.24 -2.32 -23.69
C GLY A 311 18.44 -3.62 -23.83
N GLY A 312 17.33 -3.76 -23.05
CA GLY A 312 16.40 -4.89 -23.13
C GLY A 312 17.06 -6.25 -23.00
N GLU A 313 16.57 -7.25 -23.73
CA GLU A 313 17.07 -8.63 -23.71
C GLU A 313 18.58 -8.75 -24.08
N PRO A 314 19.11 -8.08 -25.13
CA PRO A 314 20.53 -8.11 -25.41
C PRO A 314 21.40 -7.60 -24.24
N GLY A 315 20.94 -6.55 -23.54
CA GLY A 315 21.62 -6.04 -22.36
C GLY A 315 21.61 -7.05 -21.22
N ARG A 316 20.44 -7.66 -20.91
CA ARG A 316 20.31 -8.70 -19.88
C ARG A 316 21.30 -9.83 -20.06
N GLN A 317 21.53 -10.23 -21.32
CA GLN A 317 22.42 -11.33 -21.67
C GLN A 317 23.88 -10.92 -21.80
N GLY A 318 24.25 -9.65 -21.60
CA GLY A 318 25.61 -9.16 -21.71
C GLY A 318 26.15 -9.14 -23.16
N ARG A 319 25.24 -8.98 -24.13
CA ARG A 319 25.60 -8.88 -25.56
C ARG A 319 25.92 -7.44 -25.99
N LEU A 320 25.83 -6.51 -25.07
CA LEU A 320 26.13 -5.10 -25.28
C LEU A 320 27.34 -4.67 -24.48
N ASP A 321 28.13 -3.75 -25.03
CA ASP A 321 29.15 -3.03 -24.25
C ASP A 321 28.49 -2.26 -23.10
N GLY A 322 29.01 -2.43 -21.89
CA GLY A 322 28.36 -1.98 -20.66
C GLY A 322 28.13 -0.46 -20.59
N SER A 323 28.98 0.31 -21.24
CA SER A 323 28.95 1.78 -21.20
C SER A 323 28.26 2.40 -22.42
N THR A 324 28.45 1.84 -23.60
CA THR A 324 28.00 2.44 -24.87
C THR A 324 26.72 1.84 -25.40
N GLY A 325 26.33 0.63 -24.93
CA GLY A 325 25.17 -0.11 -25.44
C GLY A 325 25.33 -0.64 -26.88
N LYS A 326 26.54 -0.57 -27.44
CA LYS A 326 26.81 -1.15 -28.75
C LYS A 326 26.95 -2.67 -28.66
N ALA A 327 26.54 -3.37 -29.71
CA ALA A 327 26.72 -4.83 -29.76
C ALA A 327 28.19 -5.21 -29.59
N CYS A 328 28.48 -6.16 -28.71
CA CYS A 328 29.80 -6.77 -28.62
C CYS A 328 30.06 -7.57 -29.92
N LYS A 329 31.21 -7.37 -30.51
CA LYS A 329 31.65 -8.11 -31.72
C LYS A 329 31.99 -9.54 -31.37
#